data_4a3eb6d0e167a4a5e8c18de2c476dd2e
#
_entry.id   4a3eb6d0e167a4a5e8c18de2c476dd2e
#
_cell.length_a   1.000
_cell.length_b   1.000
_cell.length_c   1.000
_cell.angle_alpha   90.00
_cell.angle_beta   90.00
_cell.angle_gamma   90.00
#
_symmetry.space_group_name_H-M   'P 1'
#
loop_
_entity.id
_entity.type
_entity.pdbx_description
1 polymer ?
#
loop_
_entity_poly.entity_id
_entity_poly.type
_entity_poly.pdbx_seq_one_letter_code
_entity_poly.pdbx_strand_id
1 'polypeptide(L)'
;MQRSAFESFHPWVIFGYLAAVLAVTMSTMHPVMIVTSFVISLVYSLFLCGRVVWKRSVMTGLGVAVFTMGILPLFRHNGATPLFYINDMAVTRENILFGGMMTLLLLAVLQWFYVWNELFGAEKIMYLIGRFFPAVSL
;
A
#
# COMPACT_ATOMS: atom_id res chain seq x y z
N MET A 1 1.06 25.26 8.50
CA MET A 1 1.50 24.00 7.84
C MET A 1 3.02 23.94 7.90
N GLN A 2 3.55 23.03 8.69
CA GLN A 2 4.99 22.76 8.63
C GLN A 2 5.27 22.09 7.29
N ARG A 3 5.98 22.78 6.42
CA ARG A 3 6.54 22.17 5.21
C ARG A 3 7.49 21.07 5.68
N SER A 4 7.15 19.82 5.42
CA SER A 4 8.02 18.73 5.74
C SER A 4 9.34 18.91 4.98
N ALA A 5 10.45 18.51 5.59
CA ALA A 5 11.76 18.58 4.96
C ALA A 5 11.78 17.91 3.57
N PHE A 6 10.90 16.94 3.35
CA PHE A 6 10.71 16.26 2.07
C PHE A 6 10.13 17.13 0.95
N GLU A 7 9.34 18.17 1.27
CA GLU A 7 8.82 19.08 0.24
C GLU A 7 9.90 19.96 -0.39
N SER A 8 11.02 20.14 0.30
CA SER A 8 12.17 20.90 -0.18
C SER A 8 13.10 20.10 -1.10
N PHE A 9 12.97 18.76 -1.12
CA PHE A 9 13.78 17.93 -2.00
C PHE A 9 13.27 17.94 -3.45
N HIS A 10 14.20 17.73 -4.38
CA HIS A 10 13.86 17.63 -5.80
C HIS A 10 12.86 16.48 -6.02
N PRO A 11 11.82 16.65 -6.87
CA PRO A 11 10.79 15.63 -7.10
C PRO A 11 11.33 14.24 -7.44
N TRP A 12 12.46 14.17 -8.15
CA TRP A 12 13.11 12.92 -8.51
C TRP A 12 13.63 12.11 -7.31
N VAL A 13 14.12 12.80 -6.28
CA VAL A 13 14.63 12.16 -5.07
C VAL A 13 13.48 11.52 -4.31
N ILE A 14 12.37 12.22 -4.19
CA ILE A 14 11.15 11.71 -3.53
C ILE A 14 10.60 10.52 -4.32
N PHE A 15 10.53 10.63 -5.64
CA PHE A 15 10.08 9.56 -6.52
C PHE A 15 10.97 8.32 -6.37
N GLY A 16 12.27 8.47 -6.45
CA GLY A 16 13.23 7.38 -6.31
C GLY A 16 13.14 6.69 -4.94
N TYR A 17 12.99 7.45 -3.87
CA TYR A 17 12.83 6.92 -2.52
C TYR A 17 11.54 6.09 -2.38
N LEU A 18 10.42 6.63 -2.80
CA LEU A 18 9.13 5.93 -2.71
C LEU A 18 9.08 4.70 -3.61
N ALA A 19 9.63 4.80 -4.82
CA ALA A 19 9.75 3.66 -5.72
C ALA A 19 10.62 2.54 -5.14
N ALA A 20 11.74 2.89 -4.50
CA ALA A 20 12.61 1.93 -3.83
C ALA A 20 11.91 1.24 -2.65
N VAL A 21 11.19 2.00 -1.82
CA VAL A 21 10.42 1.45 -0.68
C VAL A 21 9.35 0.50 -1.17
N LEU A 22 8.60 0.86 -2.21
CA LEU A 22 7.59 -0.02 -2.81
C LEU A 22 8.22 -1.28 -3.40
N ALA A 23 9.31 -1.15 -4.15
CA ALA A 23 10.01 -2.28 -4.75
C ALA A 23 10.49 -3.26 -3.68
N VAL A 24 11.09 -2.77 -2.59
CA VAL A 24 11.54 -3.62 -1.46
C VAL A 24 10.35 -4.28 -0.78
N THR A 25 9.28 -3.55 -0.52
CA THR A 25 8.07 -4.10 0.12
C THR A 25 7.44 -5.19 -0.72
N MET A 26 7.36 -5.01 -2.05
CA MET A 26 6.78 -6.00 -2.96
C MET A 26 7.69 -7.19 -3.23
N SER A 27 9.01 -6.99 -3.23
CA SER A 27 9.98 -8.09 -3.49
C SER A 27 10.16 -9.01 -2.31
N THR A 28 9.93 -8.52 -1.10
CA THR A 28 10.18 -9.29 0.12
C THR A 28 8.88 -9.88 0.63
N MET A 29 8.62 -11.16 0.34
CA MET A 29 7.45 -11.89 0.85
C MET A 29 7.59 -12.33 2.32
N HIS A 30 8.45 -11.69 3.09
CA HIS A 30 8.64 -12.03 4.50
C HIS A 30 7.60 -11.27 5.37
N PRO A 31 6.81 -11.96 6.23
CA PRO A 31 5.73 -11.33 6.99
C PRO A 31 6.21 -10.17 7.88
N VAL A 32 7.39 -10.30 8.48
CA VAL A 32 7.97 -9.26 9.34
C VAL A 32 8.24 -7.97 8.56
N MET A 33 8.77 -8.09 7.34
CA MET A 33 9.05 -6.92 6.48
C MET A 33 7.76 -6.23 6.02
N ILE A 34 6.74 -7.00 5.71
CA ILE A 34 5.42 -6.45 5.30
C ILE A 34 4.79 -5.68 6.47
N VAL A 35 4.77 -6.29 7.67
CA VAL A 35 4.24 -5.63 8.88
C VAL A 35 5.01 -4.36 9.20
N THR A 36 6.34 -4.42 9.17
CA THR A 36 7.21 -3.26 9.44
C THR A 36 6.96 -2.15 8.44
N SER A 37 6.89 -2.46 7.15
CA SER A 37 6.59 -1.48 6.09
C SER A 37 5.21 -0.85 6.27
N PHE A 38 4.20 -1.64 6.65
CA PHE A 38 2.86 -1.15 6.93
C PHE A 38 2.83 -0.19 8.13
N VAL A 39 3.46 -0.56 9.24
CA VAL A 39 3.54 0.29 10.43
C VAL A 39 4.27 1.60 10.13
N ILE A 40 5.42 1.52 9.44
CA ILE A 40 6.19 2.71 9.05
C ILE A 40 5.34 3.63 8.16
N SER A 41 4.63 3.08 7.18
CA SER A 41 3.78 3.87 6.29
C SER A 41 2.62 4.56 7.01
N LEU A 42 2.01 3.88 8.01
CA LEU A 42 0.98 4.48 8.87
C LEU A 42 1.52 5.63 9.71
N VAL A 43 2.65 5.43 10.37
CA VAL A 43 3.30 6.46 11.19
C VAL A 43 3.68 7.66 10.31
N TYR A 44 4.27 7.39 9.17
CA TYR A 44 4.68 8.42 8.21
C TYR A 44 3.49 9.22 7.67
N SER A 45 2.40 8.55 7.33
CA SER A 45 1.14 9.18 6.91
C SER A 45 0.56 10.08 8.00
N LEU A 46 0.60 9.64 9.26
CA LEU A 46 0.08 10.43 10.38
C LEU A 46 0.89 11.73 10.59
N PHE A 47 2.21 11.65 10.49
CA PHE A 47 3.08 12.80 10.70
C PHE A 47 3.08 13.79 9.54
N LEU A 48 3.06 13.31 8.29
CA LEU A 48 3.15 14.17 7.11
C LEU A 48 1.79 14.68 6.63
N CYS A 49 0.80 13.78 6.54
CA CYS A 49 -0.47 14.06 5.88
C CYS A 49 -1.55 14.55 6.84
N GLY A 50 -1.31 14.46 8.15
CA GLY A 50 -2.27 14.86 9.18
C GLY A 50 -3.40 13.85 9.41
N ARG A 51 -4.16 14.10 10.48
CA ARG A 51 -5.19 13.16 10.98
C ARG A 51 -6.34 12.90 10.00
N VAL A 52 -6.70 13.87 9.17
CA VAL A 52 -7.83 13.74 8.23
C VAL A 52 -7.49 12.76 7.12
N VAL A 53 -6.33 12.92 6.50
CA VAL A 53 -5.86 12.03 5.43
C VAL A 53 -5.60 10.63 5.98
N TRP A 54 -4.98 10.55 7.15
CA TRP A 54 -4.75 9.29 7.86
C TRP A 54 -6.06 8.51 8.09
N LYS A 55 -7.10 9.20 8.59
CA LYS A 55 -8.42 8.60 8.84
C LYS A 55 -9.06 8.07 7.56
N ARG A 56 -8.99 8.85 6.47
CA ARG A 56 -9.48 8.44 5.16
C ARG A 56 -8.73 7.22 4.61
N SER A 57 -7.42 7.24 4.69
CA SER A 57 -6.53 6.15 4.25
C SER A 57 -6.82 4.85 5.00
N VAL A 58 -6.94 4.90 6.33
CA VAL A 58 -7.29 3.74 7.15
C VAL A 58 -8.68 3.21 6.81
N MET A 59 -9.65 4.08 6.60
CA MET A 59 -11.02 3.69 6.29
C MET A 59 -11.13 3.01 4.91
N THR A 60 -10.43 3.53 3.91
CA THR A 60 -10.31 2.89 2.59
C THR A 60 -9.57 1.55 2.69
N GLY A 61 -8.47 1.53 3.44
CA GLY A 61 -7.71 0.31 3.70
C GLY A 61 -8.53 -0.78 4.38
N LEU A 62 -9.37 -0.41 5.34
CA LEU A 62 -10.26 -1.36 6.01
C LEU A 62 -11.25 -2.00 5.04
N GLY A 63 -11.85 -1.21 4.15
CA GLY A 63 -12.74 -1.73 3.09
C GLY A 63 -12.04 -2.73 2.18
N VAL A 64 -10.84 -2.39 1.73
CA VAL A 64 -10.01 -3.29 0.90
C VAL A 64 -9.61 -4.54 1.68
N ALA A 65 -9.28 -4.42 2.97
CA ALA A 65 -8.92 -5.55 3.81
C ALA A 65 -10.07 -6.55 3.96
N VAL A 66 -11.27 -6.06 4.25
CA VAL A 66 -12.47 -6.91 4.36
C VAL A 66 -12.75 -7.62 3.04
N PHE A 67 -12.65 -6.91 1.94
CA PHE A 67 -12.88 -7.48 0.61
C PHE A 67 -11.84 -8.54 0.24
N THR A 68 -10.56 -8.24 0.37
CA THR A 68 -9.49 -9.19 0.03
C THR A 68 -9.44 -10.39 0.96
N MET A 69 -9.61 -10.18 2.26
CA MET A 69 -9.60 -11.27 3.23
C MET A 69 -10.81 -12.19 3.10
N GLY A 70 -11.94 -11.65 2.60
CA GLY A 70 -13.13 -12.45 2.29
C GLY A 70 -13.00 -13.28 1.00
N ILE A 71 -12.35 -12.71 -0.01
CA ILE A 71 -12.29 -13.31 -1.36
C ILE A 71 -11.09 -14.24 -1.54
N LEU A 72 -9.89 -13.81 -1.14
CA LEU A 72 -8.65 -14.57 -1.41
C LEU A 72 -8.66 -16.02 -0.89
N PRO A 73 -9.14 -16.32 0.33
CA PRO A 73 -9.20 -17.69 0.82
C PRO A 73 -10.16 -18.58 0.02
N LEU A 74 -11.19 -18.00 -0.60
CA LEU A 74 -12.18 -18.74 -1.39
C LEU A 74 -11.65 -19.17 -2.75
N PHE A 75 -10.71 -18.43 -3.34
CA PHE A 75 -10.16 -18.77 -4.64
C PHE A 75 -8.93 -19.68 -4.61
N ARG A 76 -8.37 -19.91 -3.43
CA ARG A 76 -7.19 -20.75 -3.28
C ARG A 76 -7.55 -22.05 -2.56
N HIS A 77 -7.34 -23.16 -3.26
CA HIS A 77 -7.71 -24.50 -2.77
C HIS A 77 -6.51 -25.35 -2.30
N ASN A 78 -5.35 -24.74 -2.15
CA ASN A 78 -4.12 -25.42 -1.79
C ASN A 78 -3.85 -25.33 -0.29
N GLY A 79 -4.10 -26.41 0.44
CA GLY A 79 -3.77 -26.50 1.86
C GLY A 79 -4.03 -27.91 2.39
N ALA A 80 -3.24 -28.34 3.38
CA ALA A 80 -3.31 -29.67 3.94
C ALA A 80 -4.29 -29.79 5.14
N THR A 81 -4.64 -28.65 5.77
CA THR A 81 -5.48 -28.62 6.98
C THR A 81 -6.80 -27.91 6.73
N PRO A 82 -7.87 -28.62 6.34
CA PRO A 82 -9.20 -28.04 6.18
C PRO A 82 -9.80 -27.68 7.54
N LEU A 83 -10.25 -26.43 7.69
CA LEU A 83 -10.94 -25.96 8.88
C LEU A 83 -12.47 -26.12 8.75
N PHE A 84 -12.98 -25.76 7.60
CA PHE A 84 -14.41 -25.87 7.26
C PHE A 84 -14.60 -25.88 5.75
N TYR A 85 -15.79 -26.32 5.33
CA TYR A 85 -16.17 -26.39 3.92
C TYR A 85 -17.26 -25.36 3.63
N ILE A 86 -17.09 -24.58 2.58
CA ILE A 86 -18.12 -23.69 2.05
C ILE A 86 -18.40 -24.14 0.63
N ASN A 87 -19.60 -24.64 0.38
CA ASN A 87 -20.03 -25.05 -0.96
C ASN A 87 -19.05 -26.05 -1.63
N ASP A 88 -18.66 -27.10 -0.90
CA ASP A 88 -17.67 -28.13 -1.28
C ASP A 88 -16.21 -27.61 -1.44
N MET A 89 -15.95 -26.35 -1.13
CA MET A 89 -14.62 -25.78 -1.13
C MET A 89 -14.01 -25.82 0.27
N ALA A 90 -12.88 -26.50 0.42
CA ALA A 90 -12.17 -26.58 1.70
C ALA A 90 -11.44 -25.26 1.98
N VAL A 91 -11.83 -24.56 3.03
CA VAL A 91 -11.09 -23.40 3.55
C VAL A 91 -10.04 -23.92 4.52
N THR A 92 -8.78 -23.78 4.16
CA THR A 92 -7.64 -24.27 4.94
C THR A 92 -7.01 -23.16 5.75
N ARG A 93 -6.37 -23.54 6.87
CA ARG A 93 -5.64 -22.59 7.72
C ARG A 93 -4.56 -21.85 6.94
N GLU A 94 -3.87 -22.57 6.06
CA GLU A 94 -2.81 -22.02 5.21
C GLU A 94 -3.35 -20.95 4.26
N ASN A 95 -4.55 -21.15 3.72
CA ASN A 95 -5.20 -20.17 2.83
C ASN A 95 -5.57 -18.88 3.57
N ILE A 96 -6.05 -19.00 4.81
CA ILE A 96 -6.39 -17.84 5.64
C ILE A 96 -5.14 -17.04 5.98
N LEU A 97 -4.05 -17.71 6.37
CA LEU A 97 -2.77 -17.05 6.66
C LEU A 97 -2.20 -16.37 5.43
N PHE A 98 -2.24 -17.04 4.29
CA PHE A 98 -1.81 -16.46 3.02
C PHE A 98 -2.67 -15.25 2.61
N GLY A 99 -3.99 -15.38 2.73
CA GLY A 99 -4.92 -14.28 2.49
C GLY A 99 -4.65 -13.07 3.39
N GLY A 100 -4.36 -13.31 4.67
CA GLY A 100 -3.95 -12.28 5.62
C GLY A 100 -2.66 -11.58 5.23
N MET A 101 -1.63 -12.34 4.83
CA MET A 101 -0.36 -11.76 4.37
C MET A 101 -0.53 -10.94 3.10
N MET A 102 -1.28 -11.43 2.12
CA MET A 102 -1.54 -10.71 0.87
C MET A 102 -2.37 -9.44 1.11
N THR A 103 -3.35 -9.51 2.00
CA THR A 103 -4.14 -8.35 2.43
C THR A 103 -3.23 -7.29 3.08
N LEU A 104 -2.34 -7.71 3.96
CA LEU A 104 -1.41 -6.81 4.64
C LEU A 104 -0.42 -6.16 3.66
N LEU A 105 0.09 -6.93 2.69
CA LEU A 105 0.93 -6.40 1.61
C LEU A 105 0.18 -5.34 0.79
N LEU A 106 -1.05 -5.65 0.40
CA LEU A 106 -1.88 -4.72 -0.35
C LEU A 106 -2.17 -3.43 0.43
N LEU A 107 -2.45 -3.55 1.72
CA LEU A 107 -2.64 -2.41 2.61
C LEU A 107 -1.37 -1.56 2.73
N ALA A 108 -0.20 -2.18 2.87
CA ALA A 108 1.07 -1.47 2.91
C ALA A 108 1.32 -0.68 1.62
N VAL A 109 1.09 -1.30 0.45
CA VAL A 109 1.22 -0.65 -0.84
C VAL A 109 0.24 0.51 -0.99
N LEU A 110 -1.03 0.31 -0.66
CA LEU A 110 -2.04 1.37 -0.70
C LEU A 110 -1.67 2.53 0.21
N GLN A 111 -1.18 2.25 1.40
CA GLN A 111 -0.78 3.27 2.36
C GLN A 111 0.39 4.11 1.82
N TRP A 112 1.38 3.47 1.18
CA TRP A 112 2.47 4.17 0.50
C TRP A 112 1.97 5.00 -0.69
N PHE A 113 0.97 4.53 -1.43
CA PHE A 113 0.35 5.32 -2.49
C PHE A 113 -0.39 6.56 -1.96
N TYR A 114 -1.05 6.46 -0.79
CA TYR A 114 -1.64 7.63 -0.14
C TYR A 114 -0.59 8.66 0.26
N VAL A 115 0.51 8.22 0.87
CA VAL A 115 1.63 9.10 1.20
C VAL A 115 2.22 9.72 -0.06
N TRP A 116 2.36 8.93 -1.12
CA TRP A 116 2.85 9.41 -2.40
C TRP A 116 1.95 10.49 -3.01
N ASN A 117 0.66 10.25 -3.10
CA ASN A 117 -0.29 11.22 -3.63
C ASN A 117 -0.28 12.54 -2.85
N GLU A 118 -0.06 12.49 -1.55
CA GLU A 118 0.00 13.70 -0.72
C GLU A 118 1.32 14.47 -0.90
N LEU A 119 2.43 13.76 -1.04
CA LEU A 119 3.75 14.36 -1.29
C LEU A 119 3.91 14.87 -2.72
N PHE A 120 3.36 14.13 -3.67
CA PHE A 120 3.29 14.52 -5.07
C PHE A 120 1.95 15.23 -5.32
N GLY A 121 1.84 16.49 -4.94
CA GLY A 121 0.74 17.32 -5.41
C GLY A 121 0.66 17.33 -6.95
N ALA A 122 -0.51 17.57 -7.49
CA ALA A 122 -0.74 17.60 -8.95
C ALA A 122 0.29 18.44 -9.71
N GLU A 123 0.78 19.52 -9.10
CA GLU A 123 1.82 20.41 -9.66
C GLU A 123 3.17 19.68 -9.89
N LYS A 124 3.58 18.82 -8.95
CA LYS A 124 4.84 18.08 -9.06
C LYS A 124 4.75 16.96 -10.11
N ILE A 125 3.59 16.31 -10.20
CA ILE A 125 3.31 15.31 -11.23
C ILE A 125 3.30 15.97 -12.61
N MET A 126 2.64 17.10 -12.76
CA MET A 126 2.63 17.90 -14.00
C MET A 126 4.02 18.32 -14.43
N TYR A 127 4.87 18.75 -13.49
CA TYR A 127 6.26 19.09 -13.76
C TYR A 127 7.07 17.88 -14.26
N LEU A 128 6.89 16.71 -13.67
CA LEU A 128 7.58 15.48 -14.09
C LEU A 128 7.11 15.04 -15.47
N ILE A 129 5.81 15.03 -15.71
CA ILE A 129 5.23 14.65 -17.01
C ILE A 129 5.63 15.65 -18.10
N GLY A 130 5.57 16.94 -17.80
CA GLY A 130 5.95 17.99 -18.75
C GLY A 130 7.42 17.93 -19.17
N ARG A 131 8.29 17.39 -18.31
CA ARG A 131 9.70 17.19 -18.65
C ARG A 131 9.95 15.96 -19.55
N PHE A 132 9.14 14.90 -19.39
CA PHE A 132 9.24 13.71 -20.23
C PHE A 132 8.45 13.81 -21.54
N PHE A 133 7.31 14.48 -21.48
CA PHE A 133 6.40 14.64 -22.61
C PHE A 133 5.99 16.11 -22.74
N PRO A 134 6.83 16.95 -23.34
CA PRO A 134 6.52 18.38 -23.49
C PRO A 134 5.22 18.62 -24.29
N ALA A 135 4.79 17.64 -25.08
CA ALA A 135 3.54 17.72 -25.83
C ALA A 135 2.26 17.57 -24.99
N VAL A 136 2.37 17.04 -23.77
CA VAL A 136 1.21 16.82 -22.86
C VAL A 136 1.03 18.00 -21.89
N SER A 137 2.00 18.88 -21.77
CA SER A 137 1.96 20.05 -20.87
C SER A 137 1.34 21.30 -21.51
N LEU A 138 0.91 21.20 -22.74
CA LEU A 138 0.14 22.20 -23.48
C LEU A 138 -1.33 21.84 -23.40
#